data_c5a1991c06dc7059bbfd521cbfeca808
#
_entry.id   c5a1991c06dc7059bbfd521cbfeca808
#
_cell.length_a   1.000
_cell.length_b   1.000
_cell.length_c   1.000
_cell.angle_alpha   90.00
_cell.angle_beta   90.00
_cell.angle_gamma   90.00
#
_symmetry.space_group_name_H-M   'P 1'
#
loop_
_entity.id
_entity.type
_entity.pdbx_description
1 polymer ?
#
loop_
_entity_poly.entity_id
_entity_poly.type
_entity_poly.pdbx_seq_one_letter_code
_entity_poly.pdbx_strand_id
1 'polypeptide(L)'
;MNTVDYSTMTRLAVLTNMIAPYRLPIYSVLANQFNLLLLHGGKEANRDTWSGLEAALPNAKVVRAWGWKLRHARKINREVFDEKFIHVTPGLIWHLLHFRPDAVISNEMGFRSVMALAYGAIFRKPVWIWWGGTVHSERNIGPFRKTLRKVFARWVDHWVSYGQTSTEYLLGLGVGRDRILQSQNAIDEERFKTTVDPAWVMEPKPVVLHVGQLIERKGIGALLNAAAELQRQGHEFSLLLVGNGREKQALEDRVQLLGLKNVHFQPAQTPDRMPAVYRSADLLVFPTLEDVWGLVANEAILSDLPVLCSKYAGCAPELFGPETIFSPDDIGDFSQKLRAAIAGRLPKPDASRLRSTKQLGAELVEELKKFLPAIPKS
;
A
#
# COMPACT_ATOMS: atom_id res chain seq x y z
N MET A 1 11.01 3.51 34.79
CA MET A 1 10.37 2.78 33.70
C MET A 1 9.27 1.91 34.31
N ASN A 2 8.01 2.30 34.19
CA ASN A 2 6.91 1.45 34.66
C ASN A 2 6.86 0.24 33.72
N THR A 3 7.19 -0.93 34.26
CA THR A 3 7.02 -2.20 33.54
C THR A 3 5.51 -2.43 33.36
N VAL A 4 5.04 -2.29 32.12
CA VAL A 4 3.65 -2.60 31.77
C VAL A 4 3.43 -4.09 32.04
N ASP A 5 2.48 -4.43 32.90
CA ASP A 5 2.12 -5.83 33.13
C ASP A 5 1.28 -6.36 31.97
N TYR A 6 1.93 -7.03 31.02
CA TYR A 6 1.28 -7.64 29.85
C TYR A 6 0.36 -8.82 30.19
N SER A 7 0.40 -9.36 31.42
CA SER A 7 -0.38 -10.53 31.79
C SER A 7 -1.89 -10.24 31.90
N THR A 8 -2.23 -9.00 32.23
CA THR A 8 -3.62 -8.53 32.39
C THR A 8 -4.22 -7.92 31.10
N MET A 9 -3.39 -7.67 30.09
CA MET A 9 -3.83 -7.05 28.83
C MET A 9 -4.53 -8.08 27.93
N THR A 10 -5.57 -7.61 27.21
CA THR A 10 -6.24 -8.37 26.16
C THR A 10 -5.22 -8.78 25.08
N ARG A 11 -5.22 -10.06 24.70
CA ARG A 11 -4.27 -10.63 23.74
C ARG A 11 -4.78 -10.47 22.32
N LEU A 12 -4.00 -9.78 21.50
CA LEU A 12 -4.28 -9.56 20.07
C LEU A 12 -3.23 -10.25 19.20
N ALA A 13 -3.65 -11.04 18.23
CA ALA A 13 -2.76 -11.56 17.18
C ALA A 13 -2.99 -10.85 15.86
N VAL A 14 -1.91 -10.42 15.21
CA VAL A 14 -1.92 -9.87 13.84
C VAL A 14 -1.14 -10.79 12.92
N LEU A 15 -1.79 -11.27 11.86
CA LEU A 15 -1.22 -12.20 10.88
C LEU A 15 -0.94 -11.45 9.58
N THR A 16 0.32 -11.41 9.15
CA THR A 16 0.74 -10.70 7.93
C THR A 16 1.70 -11.54 7.07
N ASN A 17 1.89 -11.18 5.80
CA ASN A 17 2.92 -11.79 4.95
C ASN A 17 4.30 -11.42 5.45
N MET A 18 4.48 -10.12 5.65
CA MET A 18 5.73 -9.50 6.07
C MET A 18 5.42 -8.23 6.87
N ILE A 19 6.39 -7.77 7.63
CA ILE A 19 6.28 -6.49 8.32
C ILE A 19 6.65 -5.40 7.32
N ALA A 20 5.69 -4.51 7.05
CA ALA A 20 5.90 -3.37 6.19
C ALA A 20 6.29 -2.14 7.02
N PRO A 21 7.33 -1.36 6.63
CA PRO A 21 7.78 -0.19 7.38
C PRO A 21 6.66 0.81 7.68
N TYR A 22 5.78 1.05 6.72
CA TYR A 22 4.66 1.98 6.87
C TYR A 22 3.57 1.51 7.85
N ARG A 23 3.59 0.24 8.26
CA ARG A 23 2.66 -0.33 9.25
C ARG A 23 3.19 -0.25 10.68
N LEU A 24 4.47 -0.02 10.88
CA LEU A 24 5.09 0.02 12.19
C LEU A 24 4.40 1.00 13.15
N PRO A 25 4.05 2.24 12.76
CA PRO A 25 3.37 3.16 13.66
C PRO A 25 2.02 2.63 14.15
N ILE A 26 1.23 1.98 13.27
CA ILE A 26 -0.07 1.38 13.65
C ILE A 26 0.15 0.19 14.58
N TYR A 27 1.13 -0.68 14.29
CA TYR A 27 1.46 -1.81 15.18
C TYR A 27 1.97 -1.34 16.54
N SER A 28 2.71 -0.24 16.61
CA SER A 28 3.10 0.40 17.86
C SER A 28 1.89 0.86 18.69
N VAL A 29 0.90 1.50 18.06
CA VAL A 29 -0.35 1.89 18.74
C VAL A 29 -1.07 0.66 19.28
N LEU A 30 -1.16 -0.43 18.51
CA LEU A 30 -1.78 -1.69 18.97
C LEU A 30 -0.98 -2.32 20.11
N ALA A 31 0.35 -2.35 20.04
CA ALA A 31 1.21 -2.92 21.05
C ALA A 31 1.16 -2.17 22.41
N ASN A 32 0.83 -0.88 22.40
CA ASN A 32 0.63 -0.09 23.59
C ASN A 32 -0.76 -0.29 24.24
N GLN A 33 -1.71 -0.89 23.53
CA GLN A 33 -3.08 -1.12 24.01
C GLN A 33 -3.41 -2.59 24.26
N PHE A 34 -2.66 -3.51 23.65
CA PHE A 34 -2.88 -4.94 23.69
C PHE A 34 -1.56 -5.70 23.95
N ASN A 35 -1.65 -6.87 24.56
CA ASN A 35 -0.55 -7.84 24.49
C ASN A 35 -0.52 -8.36 23.04
N LEU A 36 0.38 -7.78 22.22
CA LEU A 36 0.40 -7.98 20.77
C LEU A 36 1.34 -9.10 20.35
N LEU A 37 0.80 -10.09 19.65
CA LEU A 37 1.56 -11.07 18.86
C LEU A 37 1.48 -10.73 17.37
N LEU A 38 2.61 -10.39 16.76
CA LEU A 38 2.71 -10.17 15.31
C LEU A 38 3.34 -11.40 14.65
N LEU A 39 2.54 -12.12 13.87
CA LEU A 39 2.97 -13.32 13.15
C LEU A 39 3.17 -13.00 11.66
N HIS A 40 4.34 -13.32 11.11
CA HIS A 40 4.65 -13.06 9.70
C HIS A 40 5.27 -14.26 8.99
N GLY A 41 5.10 -14.35 7.66
CA GLY A 41 5.65 -15.40 6.82
C GLY A 41 7.12 -15.20 6.41
N GLY A 42 7.74 -14.09 6.80
CA GLY A 42 9.12 -13.73 6.49
C GLY A 42 9.27 -12.83 5.26
N LYS A 43 10.47 -12.74 4.69
CA LYS A 43 10.83 -11.79 3.61
C LYS A 43 10.31 -12.23 2.25
N GLU A 44 10.04 -11.28 1.35
CA GLU A 44 9.83 -11.47 -0.08
C GLU A 44 11.04 -10.91 -0.85
N ALA A 45 11.48 -11.60 -1.91
CA ALA A 45 12.71 -11.27 -2.63
C ALA A 45 12.72 -9.87 -3.28
N ASN A 46 11.54 -9.32 -3.56
CA ASN A 46 11.38 -7.97 -4.12
C ASN A 46 11.33 -6.85 -3.06
N ARG A 47 11.58 -7.18 -1.77
CA ARG A 47 11.50 -6.25 -0.62
C ARG A 47 12.61 -6.54 0.41
N ASP A 48 13.82 -6.79 -0.07
CA ASP A 48 14.97 -7.15 0.79
C ASP A 48 15.36 -6.03 1.76
N THR A 49 15.04 -4.77 1.43
CA THR A 49 15.29 -3.61 2.29
C THR A 49 14.40 -3.57 3.55
N TRP A 50 13.37 -4.42 3.62
CA TRP A 50 12.44 -4.49 4.76
C TRP A 50 12.89 -5.54 5.77
N SER A 51 14.08 -5.42 6.33
CA SER A 51 14.66 -6.34 7.30
C SER A 51 15.01 -5.63 8.60
N GLY A 52 14.99 -6.37 9.72
CA GLY A 52 15.32 -5.83 11.05
C GLY A 52 14.25 -4.93 11.66
N LEU A 53 13.04 -4.93 11.09
CA LEU A 53 11.94 -4.07 11.55
C LEU A 53 11.31 -4.55 12.87
N GLU A 54 11.61 -5.78 13.29
CA GLU A 54 11.16 -6.36 14.55
C GLU A 54 11.64 -5.55 15.76
N ALA A 55 12.86 -5.01 15.67
CA ALA A 55 13.44 -4.17 16.73
C ALA A 55 12.70 -2.84 16.94
N ALA A 56 11.95 -2.38 15.95
CA ALA A 56 11.13 -1.17 16.04
C ALA A 56 9.83 -1.37 16.84
N LEU A 57 9.53 -2.59 17.27
CA LEU A 57 8.31 -2.95 18.02
C LEU A 57 8.64 -3.60 19.38
N PRO A 58 9.29 -2.87 20.31
CA PRO A 58 9.76 -3.44 21.58
C PRO A 58 8.61 -3.96 22.47
N ASN A 59 7.40 -3.43 22.31
CA ASN A 59 6.21 -3.79 23.06
C ASN A 59 5.36 -4.90 22.39
N ALA A 60 5.85 -5.52 21.31
CA ALA A 60 5.16 -6.59 20.62
C ALA A 60 6.01 -7.86 20.58
N LYS A 61 5.37 -9.01 20.73
CA LYS A 61 6.02 -10.29 20.41
C LYS A 61 5.97 -10.53 18.92
N VAL A 62 7.10 -10.38 18.23
CA VAL A 62 7.20 -10.61 16.79
C VAL A 62 7.74 -12.00 16.54
N VAL A 63 7.04 -12.81 15.73
CA VAL A 63 7.42 -14.20 15.44
C VAL A 63 7.25 -14.50 13.97
N ARG A 64 8.28 -15.11 13.40
CA ARG A 64 8.23 -15.66 12.04
C ARG A 64 7.62 -17.06 12.08
N ALA A 65 6.46 -17.24 11.46
CA ALA A 65 5.84 -18.55 11.31
C ALA A 65 6.52 -19.34 10.17
N TRP A 66 6.76 -20.63 10.38
CA TRP A 66 7.30 -21.49 9.33
C TRP A 66 6.22 -21.81 8.27
N GLY A 67 6.69 -22.02 7.02
CA GLY A 67 5.80 -22.32 5.91
C GLY A 67 6.53 -22.23 4.57
N TRP A 68 5.77 -22.43 3.50
CA TRP A 68 6.27 -22.40 2.13
C TRP A 68 5.83 -21.13 1.41
N LYS A 69 6.65 -20.67 0.48
CA LYS A 69 6.37 -19.56 -0.41
C LYS A 69 6.37 -20.05 -1.84
N LEU A 70 5.28 -19.87 -2.53
CA LEU A 70 5.12 -20.20 -3.93
C LEU A 70 5.11 -18.91 -4.74
N ARG A 71 6.07 -18.78 -5.65
CA ARG A 71 6.12 -17.65 -6.60
C ARG A 71 5.07 -17.85 -7.68
N HIS A 72 4.24 -16.87 -7.91
CA HIS A 72 3.22 -16.87 -8.95
C HIS A 72 3.36 -15.61 -9.81
N ALA A 73 3.75 -15.78 -11.08
CA ALA A 73 3.78 -14.70 -12.04
C ALA A 73 2.39 -14.50 -12.67
N ARG A 74 1.78 -13.34 -12.45
CA ARG A 74 0.57 -12.95 -13.17
C ARG A 74 0.96 -12.42 -14.54
N LYS A 75 0.44 -13.03 -15.60
CA LYS A 75 0.68 -12.62 -16.98
C LYS A 75 -0.56 -11.97 -17.59
N ILE A 76 -0.35 -10.93 -18.39
CA ILE A 76 -1.33 -10.32 -19.28
C ILE A 76 -0.70 -10.28 -20.67
N ASN A 77 -1.41 -10.72 -21.70
CA ASN A 77 -0.90 -10.80 -23.08
C ASN A 77 0.44 -11.54 -23.23
N ARG A 78 0.66 -12.62 -22.47
CA ARG A 78 1.89 -13.42 -22.36
C ARG A 78 3.07 -12.73 -21.65
N GLU A 79 2.98 -11.45 -21.31
CA GLU A 79 3.97 -10.73 -20.52
C GLU A 79 3.69 -10.81 -19.03
N VAL A 80 4.75 -10.74 -18.21
CA VAL A 80 4.61 -10.78 -16.75
C VAL A 80 4.19 -9.41 -16.25
N PHE A 81 2.93 -9.26 -15.91
CA PHE A 81 2.36 -8.02 -15.39
C PHE A 81 2.78 -7.74 -13.94
N ASP A 82 2.77 -8.78 -13.11
CA ASP A 82 3.11 -8.68 -11.68
C ASP A 82 3.59 -10.03 -11.14
N GLU A 83 4.38 -9.98 -10.07
CA GLU A 83 4.79 -11.19 -9.34
C GLU A 83 4.19 -11.17 -7.93
N LYS A 84 3.46 -12.24 -7.60
CA LYS A 84 2.85 -12.43 -6.30
C LYS A 84 3.42 -13.67 -5.61
N PHE A 85 3.58 -13.57 -4.29
CA PHE A 85 3.98 -14.71 -3.48
C PHE A 85 2.78 -15.26 -2.72
N ILE A 86 2.49 -16.54 -2.90
CA ILE A 86 1.47 -17.26 -2.14
C ILE A 86 2.18 -17.87 -0.93
N HIS A 87 1.77 -17.45 0.26
CA HIS A 87 2.29 -17.96 1.51
C HIS A 87 1.37 -19.02 2.08
N VAL A 88 1.89 -20.22 2.26
CA VAL A 88 1.24 -21.32 2.98
C VAL A 88 2.03 -21.53 4.27
N THR A 89 1.53 -21.02 5.37
CA THR A 89 2.21 -20.93 6.66
C THR A 89 1.44 -21.69 7.75
N PRO A 90 1.46 -23.03 7.77
CA PRO A 90 0.73 -23.81 8.78
C PRO A 90 1.23 -23.60 10.21
N GLY A 91 2.48 -23.18 10.39
CA GLY A 91 3.01 -22.81 11.70
C GLY A 91 2.22 -21.73 12.44
N LEU A 92 1.37 -20.96 11.74
CA LEU A 92 0.50 -19.96 12.35
C LEU A 92 -0.45 -20.57 13.40
N ILE A 93 -1.05 -21.72 13.09
CA ILE A 93 -2.04 -22.32 13.99
C ILE A 93 -1.40 -22.72 15.33
N TRP A 94 -0.17 -23.24 15.29
CA TRP A 94 0.57 -23.59 16.49
C TRP A 94 0.79 -22.37 17.41
N HIS A 95 1.20 -21.24 16.83
CA HIS A 95 1.39 -19.99 17.59
C HIS A 95 0.07 -19.43 18.13
N LEU A 96 -1.02 -19.50 17.38
CA LEU A 96 -2.35 -19.10 17.85
C LEU A 96 -2.82 -19.95 19.04
N LEU A 97 -2.64 -21.28 18.96
CA LEU A 97 -3.02 -22.19 20.05
C LEU A 97 -2.22 -21.96 21.35
N HIS A 98 -0.93 -21.62 21.23
CA HIS A 98 -0.10 -21.33 22.39
C HIS A 98 -0.33 -19.93 22.97
N PHE A 99 -0.48 -18.93 22.12
CA PHE A 99 -0.71 -17.55 22.56
C PHE A 99 -2.14 -17.32 23.06
N ARG A 100 -3.12 -18.06 22.52
CA ARG A 100 -4.55 -17.97 22.82
C ARG A 100 -5.08 -16.52 22.73
N PRO A 101 -4.99 -15.86 21.57
CA PRO A 101 -5.45 -14.49 21.42
C PRO A 101 -6.95 -14.37 21.66
N ASP A 102 -7.36 -13.21 22.18
CA ASP A 102 -8.76 -12.86 22.39
C ASP A 102 -9.40 -12.28 21.12
N ALA A 103 -8.56 -11.79 20.20
CA ALA A 103 -8.93 -11.35 18.85
C ALA A 103 -7.81 -11.62 17.86
N VAL A 104 -8.17 -11.75 16.57
CA VAL A 104 -7.21 -11.96 15.49
C VAL A 104 -7.50 -10.97 14.37
N ILE A 105 -6.46 -10.28 13.88
CA ILE A 105 -6.48 -9.53 12.61
C ILE A 105 -5.66 -10.31 11.60
N SER A 106 -6.21 -10.62 10.44
CA SER A 106 -5.49 -11.27 9.35
C SER A 106 -5.53 -10.44 8.08
N ASN A 107 -4.34 -10.23 7.48
CA ASN A 107 -4.24 -9.50 6.23
C ASN A 107 -4.62 -10.40 5.05
N GLU A 108 -5.42 -9.86 4.12
CA GLU A 108 -5.79 -10.47 2.85
C GLU A 108 -6.73 -11.70 2.97
N MET A 109 -7.45 -12.00 1.91
CA MET A 109 -8.27 -13.21 1.82
C MET A 109 -7.43 -14.38 1.27
N GLY A 110 -6.69 -15.05 2.13
CA GLY A 110 -5.77 -16.14 1.77
C GLY A 110 -5.67 -17.22 2.85
N PHE A 111 -4.67 -18.09 2.73
CA PHE A 111 -4.44 -19.22 3.65
C PHE A 111 -4.41 -18.80 5.13
N ARG A 112 -3.73 -17.69 5.46
CA ARG A 112 -3.67 -17.15 6.84
C ARG A 112 -5.05 -16.84 7.39
N SER A 113 -5.89 -16.22 6.57
CA SER A 113 -7.24 -15.83 6.99
C SER A 113 -8.13 -17.03 7.18
N VAL A 114 -7.94 -18.12 6.40
CA VAL A 114 -8.61 -19.40 6.67
C VAL A 114 -8.20 -19.93 8.05
N MET A 115 -6.90 -19.89 8.40
CA MET A 115 -6.42 -20.34 9.72
C MET A 115 -6.95 -19.46 10.85
N ALA A 116 -6.99 -18.13 10.65
CA ALA A 116 -7.56 -17.20 11.61
C ALA A 116 -9.06 -17.46 11.85
N LEU A 117 -9.82 -17.64 10.79
CA LEU A 117 -11.26 -17.96 10.86
C LEU A 117 -11.53 -19.31 11.52
N ALA A 118 -10.73 -20.34 11.22
CA ALA A 118 -10.84 -21.64 11.89
C ALA A 118 -10.58 -21.51 13.40
N TYR A 119 -9.54 -20.76 13.80
CA TYR A 119 -9.27 -20.45 15.19
C TYR A 119 -10.46 -19.70 15.83
N GLY A 120 -10.95 -18.63 15.18
CA GLY A 120 -12.07 -17.83 15.66
C GLY A 120 -13.34 -18.65 15.86
N ALA A 121 -13.67 -19.54 14.92
CA ALA A 121 -14.83 -20.41 14.98
C ALA A 121 -14.73 -21.44 16.13
N ILE A 122 -13.55 -22.08 16.30
CA ILE A 122 -13.34 -23.11 17.36
C ILE A 122 -13.38 -22.46 18.74
N PHE A 123 -12.72 -21.32 18.93
CA PHE A 123 -12.53 -20.68 20.24
C PHE A 123 -13.52 -19.52 20.49
N ARG A 124 -14.46 -19.28 19.58
CA ARG A 124 -15.45 -18.19 19.64
C ARG A 124 -14.78 -16.82 19.86
N LYS A 125 -13.75 -16.55 19.06
CA LYS A 125 -12.99 -15.29 19.11
C LYS A 125 -13.25 -14.48 17.86
N PRO A 126 -13.42 -13.13 17.96
CA PRO A 126 -13.63 -12.27 16.80
C PRO A 126 -12.40 -12.23 15.90
N VAL A 127 -12.64 -12.20 14.57
CA VAL A 127 -11.60 -12.15 13.54
C VAL A 127 -11.89 -11.02 12.59
N TRP A 128 -10.93 -10.13 12.39
CA TRP A 128 -10.94 -9.08 11.37
C TRP A 128 -10.12 -9.49 10.17
N ILE A 129 -10.63 -9.23 8.98
CA ILE A 129 -9.84 -9.33 7.75
C ILE A 129 -9.49 -7.92 7.29
N TRP A 130 -8.18 -7.64 7.23
CA TRP A 130 -7.66 -6.38 6.72
C TRP A 130 -7.44 -6.50 5.21
N TRP A 131 -8.33 -5.89 4.43
CA TRP A 131 -8.45 -6.11 3.01
C TRP A 131 -8.04 -4.88 2.20
N GLY A 132 -7.17 -5.07 1.19
CA GLY A 132 -6.70 -4.00 0.31
C GLY A 132 -7.23 -4.07 -1.13
N GLY A 133 -7.78 -5.22 -1.57
CA GLY A 133 -8.24 -5.36 -2.96
C GLY A 133 -9.40 -4.41 -3.30
N THR A 134 -9.33 -3.82 -4.48
CA THR A 134 -10.30 -2.86 -5.01
C THR A 134 -11.12 -3.48 -6.14
N VAL A 135 -12.21 -2.84 -6.56
CA VAL A 135 -12.99 -3.25 -7.74
C VAL A 135 -12.07 -3.41 -8.96
N HIS A 136 -11.08 -2.50 -9.10
CA HIS A 136 -10.16 -2.53 -10.24
C HIS A 136 -9.10 -3.65 -10.12
N SER A 137 -8.47 -3.82 -8.95
CA SER A 137 -7.43 -4.83 -8.76
C SER A 137 -7.96 -6.27 -8.78
N GLU A 138 -9.25 -6.46 -8.49
CA GLU A 138 -9.91 -7.77 -8.46
C GLU A 138 -10.74 -8.06 -9.74
N ARG A 139 -10.75 -7.15 -10.75
CA ARG A 139 -11.59 -7.29 -11.96
C ARG A 139 -11.29 -8.54 -12.80
N ASN A 140 -10.04 -8.95 -12.86
CA ASN A 140 -9.54 -10.05 -13.69
C ASN A 140 -9.15 -11.30 -12.89
N ILE A 141 -9.76 -11.51 -11.72
CA ILE A 141 -9.54 -12.75 -10.97
C ILE A 141 -10.36 -13.91 -11.55
N GLY A 142 -9.77 -15.11 -11.53
CA GLY A 142 -10.44 -16.33 -12.04
C GLY A 142 -11.66 -16.74 -11.19
N PRO A 143 -12.52 -17.63 -11.73
CA PRO A 143 -13.80 -18.02 -11.11
C PRO A 143 -13.61 -18.61 -9.69
N PHE A 144 -12.61 -19.43 -9.50
CA PHE A 144 -12.28 -19.99 -8.17
C PHE A 144 -12.02 -18.90 -7.13
N ARG A 145 -11.22 -17.89 -7.48
CA ARG A 145 -10.95 -16.75 -6.57
C ARG A 145 -12.22 -15.94 -6.31
N LYS A 146 -13.08 -15.73 -7.33
CA LYS A 146 -14.37 -15.04 -7.15
C LYS A 146 -15.25 -15.77 -6.15
N THR A 147 -15.35 -17.10 -6.27
CA THR A 147 -16.11 -17.93 -5.33
C THR A 147 -15.52 -17.83 -3.92
N LEU A 148 -14.20 -17.93 -3.80
CA LEU A 148 -13.52 -17.81 -2.50
C LEU A 148 -13.80 -16.43 -1.84
N ARG A 149 -13.76 -15.32 -2.61
CA ARG A 149 -14.13 -13.98 -2.12
C ARG A 149 -15.55 -13.93 -1.54
N LYS A 150 -16.52 -14.54 -2.25
CA LYS A 150 -17.91 -14.63 -1.78
C LYS A 150 -18.04 -15.45 -0.50
N VAL A 151 -17.30 -16.55 -0.37
CA VAL A 151 -17.27 -17.35 0.86
C VAL A 151 -16.72 -16.53 2.01
N PHE A 152 -15.59 -15.82 1.83
CA PHE A 152 -15.07 -14.92 2.86
C PHE A 152 -16.08 -13.83 3.23
N ALA A 153 -16.71 -13.17 2.25
CA ALA A 153 -17.70 -12.12 2.49
C ALA A 153 -18.87 -12.60 3.36
N ARG A 154 -19.25 -13.88 3.23
CA ARG A 154 -20.34 -14.48 4.01
C ARG A 154 -19.93 -14.85 5.44
N TRP A 155 -18.68 -15.30 5.65
CA TRP A 155 -18.23 -15.89 6.91
C TRP A 155 -17.46 -14.96 7.80
N VAL A 156 -16.93 -13.86 7.29
CA VAL A 156 -16.15 -12.89 8.04
C VAL A 156 -17.07 -11.81 8.59
N ASP A 157 -17.10 -11.64 9.89
CA ASP A 157 -17.97 -10.67 10.56
C ASP A 157 -17.40 -9.26 10.58
N HIS A 158 -16.07 -9.13 10.58
CA HIS A 158 -15.40 -7.84 10.74
C HIS A 158 -14.35 -7.60 9.67
N TRP A 159 -14.36 -6.42 9.07
CA TRP A 159 -13.48 -6.02 8.00
C TRP A 159 -12.80 -4.68 8.30
N VAL A 160 -11.54 -4.58 7.88
CA VAL A 160 -10.83 -3.29 7.77
C VAL A 160 -10.46 -3.13 6.30
N SER A 161 -10.95 -2.08 5.63
CA SER A 161 -10.69 -1.83 4.21
C SER A 161 -9.66 -0.73 4.01
N TYR A 162 -8.90 -0.78 2.89
CA TYR A 162 -7.97 0.27 2.48
C TYR A 162 -8.72 1.37 1.71
N GLY A 163 -9.55 2.12 2.42
CA GLY A 163 -10.27 3.24 1.87
C GLY A 163 -11.52 2.90 1.05
N GLN A 164 -12.01 3.89 0.31
CA GLN A 164 -13.30 3.85 -0.38
C GLN A 164 -13.38 2.73 -1.42
N THR A 165 -12.42 2.63 -2.33
CA THR A 165 -12.44 1.65 -3.45
C THR A 165 -12.40 0.20 -2.97
N SER A 166 -11.73 -0.05 -1.85
CA SER A 166 -11.71 -1.36 -1.20
C SER A 166 -13.01 -1.65 -0.46
N THR A 167 -13.62 -0.63 0.16
CA THR A 167 -14.95 -0.70 0.77
C THR A 167 -16.02 -1.01 -0.28
N GLU A 168 -16.02 -0.31 -1.41
CA GLU A 168 -16.94 -0.55 -2.52
C GLU A 168 -16.86 -1.98 -3.05
N TYR A 169 -15.65 -2.53 -3.12
CA TYR A 169 -15.47 -3.93 -3.50
C TYR A 169 -16.13 -4.89 -2.50
N LEU A 170 -15.93 -4.68 -1.19
CA LEU A 170 -16.56 -5.50 -0.15
C LEU A 170 -18.10 -5.39 -0.16
N LEU A 171 -18.63 -4.18 -0.31
CA LEU A 171 -20.09 -3.96 -0.49
C LEU A 171 -20.62 -4.69 -1.72
N GLY A 172 -19.88 -4.66 -2.83
CA GLY A 172 -20.20 -5.42 -4.07
C GLY A 172 -20.18 -6.94 -3.89
N LEU A 173 -19.48 -7.47 -2.88
CA LEU A 173 -19.53 -8.88 -2.48
C LEU A 173 -20.70 -9.21 -1.54
N GLY A 174 -21.49 -8.21 -1.10
CA GLY A 174 -22.61 -8.35 -0.17
C GLY A 174 -22.23 -8.22 1.31
N VAL A 175 -21.05 -7.68 1.63
CA VAL A 175 -20.70 -7.39 3.03
C VAL A 175 -21.48 -6.16 3.49
N GLY A 176 -22.14 -6.23 4.66
CA GLY A 176 -22.84 -5.10 5.25
C GLY A 176 -21.90 -3.94 5.62
N ARG A 177 -22.34 -2.71 5.45
CA ARG A 177 -21.53 -1.51 5.76
C ARG A 177 -21.14 -1.44 7.24
N ASP A 178 -22.01 -1.90 8.12
CA ASP A 178 -21.82 -1.99 9.57
C ASP A 178 -20.70 -2.95 10.00
N ARG A 179 -20.30 -3.85 9.09
CA ARG A 179 -19.20 -4.82 9.30
C ARG A 179 -17.84 -4.30 8.80
N ILE A 180 -17.76 -3.10 8.23
CA ILE A 180 -16.58 -2.57 7.59
C ILE A 180 -16.08 -1.31 8.29
N LEU A 181 -14.91 -1.38 8.91
CA LEU A 181 -14.13 -0.21 9.27
C LEU A 181 -13.37 0.24 8.02
N GLN A 182 -13.83 1.33 7.41
CA GLN A 182 -13.08 1.96 6.32
C GLN A 182 -11.91 2.74 6.90
N SER A 183 -10.71 2.35 6.52
CA SER A 183 -9.46 2.96 6.95
C SER A 183 -8.64 3.34 5.72
N GLN A 184 -7.90 4.43 5.78
CA GLN A 184 -6.93 4.72 4.73
C GLN A 184 -5.68 3.86 4.92
N ASN A 185 -4.92 3.67 3.85
CA ASN A 185 -3.56 3.18 4.00
C ASN A 185 -2.65 4.40 4.23
N ALA A 186 -1.80 4.36 5.24
CA ALA A 186 -0.98 5.49 5.66
C ALA A 186 0.51 5.14 5.69
N ILE A 187 1.33 6.15 5.74
CA ILE A 187 2.79 6.05 5.91
C ILE A 187 3.20 6.68 7.24
N ASP A 188 4.46 6.53 7.60
CA ASP A 188 5.07 7.23 8.71
C ASP A 188 5.25 8.71 8.33
N GLU A 189 4.26 9.54 8.68
CA GLU A 189 4.22 10.96 8.37
C GLU A 189 5.33 11.78 9.02
N GLU A 190 5.90 11.31 10.13
CA GLU A 190 6.96 12.02 10.85
C GLU A 190 8.22 12.24 9.98
N ARG A 191 8.47 11.31 9.05
CA ARG A 191 9.61 11.40 8.10
C ARG A 191 9.53 12.61 7.18
N PHE A 192 8.33 13.11 6.89
CA PHE A 192 8.10 14.20 5.94
C PHE A 192 7.96 15.58 6.61
N LYS A 193 8.03 15.64 7.94
CA LYS A 193 7.93 16.91 8.69
C LYS A 193 9.22 17.73 8.64
N THR A 194 10.36 17.09 8.40
CA THR A 194 11.65 17.78 8.37
C THR A 194 11.95 18.28 6.95
N THR A 195 12.33 19.54 6.85
CA THR A 195 12.82 20.09 5.59
C THR A 195 14.22 19.53 5.31
N VAL A 196 14.40 19.00 4.11
CA VAL A 196 15.68 18.43 3.64
C VAL A 196 16.01 18.99 2.26
N ASP A 197 17.28 18.99 1.91
CA ASP A 197 17.71 19.38 0.57
C ASP A 197 17.27 18.33 -0.47
N PRO A 198 17.06 18.73 -1.74
CA PRO A 198 16.73 17.79 -2.82
C PRO A 198 17.88 16.79 -3.03
N ALA A 199 17.52 15.52 -3.30
CA ALA A 199 18.51 14.48 -3.60
C ALA A 199 19.25 14.75 -4.93
N TRP A 200 18.55 15.39 -5.89
CA TRP A 200 19.09 15.77 -7.20
C TRP A 200 18.56 17.12 -7.65
N VAL A 201 19.38 17.86 -8.37
CA VAL A 201 19.02 19.09 -9.07
C VAL A 201 19.05 18.80 -10.57
N MET A 202 17.98 19.09 -11.28
CA MET A 202 17.82 18.74 -12.68
C MET A 202 17.29 19.91 -13.49
N GLU A 203 17.71 19.98 -14.74
CA GLU A 203 17.21 20.88 -15.77
C GLU A 203 16.93 20.11 -17.08
N PRO A 204 15.99 20.51 -17.90
CA PRO A 204 15.06 21.64 -17.70
C PRO A 204 13.97 21.37 -16.68
N LYS A 205 13.44 22.45 -16.10
CA LYS A 205 12.24 22.44 -15.26
C LYS A 205 10.98 22.47 -16.15
N PRO A 206 9.82 21.95 -15.67
CA PRO A 206 9.66 21.26 -14.37
C PRO A 206 10.22 19.84 -14.38
N VAL A 207 10.55 19.31 -13.20
CA VAL A 207 10.93 17.90 -13.02
C VAL A 207 9.70 17.08 -12.69
N VAL A 208 9.38 16.14 -13.58
CA VAL A 208 8.28 15.16 -13.43
C VAL A 208 8.82 13.90 -12.79
N LEU A 209 8.36 13.57 -11.59
CA LEU A 209 8.81 12.43 -10.81
C LEU A 209 7.87 11.22 -10.99
N HIS A 210 8.44 10.04 -11.13
CA HIS A 210 7.78 8.76 -10.86
C HIS A 210 8.56 7.99 -9.81
N VAL A 211 7.87 7.45 -8.80
CA VAL A 211 8.44 6.58 -7.77
C VAL A 211 7.72 5.25 -7.77
N GLY A 212 8.47 4.15 -7.89
CA GLY A 212 7.89 2.82 -7.81
C GLY A 212 8.74 1.72 -8.44
N GLN A 213 8.26 0.49 -8.38
CA GLN A 213 8.89 -0.62 -9.10
C GLN A 213 8.78 -0.39 -10.61
N LEU A 214 9.87 -0.64 -11.33
CA LEU A 214 9.89 -0.57 -12.80
C LEU A 214 9.33 -1.88 -13.40
N ILE A 215 8.00 -1.99 -13.39
CA ILE A 215 7.22 -3.14 -13.87
C ILE A 215 5.99 -2.66 -14.62
N GLU A 216 5.44 -3.49 -15.53
CA GLU A 216 4.29 -3.17 -16.38
C GLU A 216 3.11 -2.57 -15.60
N ARG A 217 2.77 -3.18 -14.47
CA ARG A 217 1.67 -2.74 -13.62
C ARG A 217 1.74 -1.26 -13.19
N LYS A 218 2.94 -0.66 -13.18
CA LYS A 218 3.14 0.75 -12.78
C LYS A 218 2.93 1.74 -13.93
N GLY A 219 2.68 1.27 -15.16
CA GLY A 219 2.23 2.10 -16.27
C GLY A 219 3.26 3.11 -16.79
N ILE A 220 4.56 2.89 -16.54
CA ILE A 220 5.63 3.83 -16.91
C ILE A 220 5.69 3.99 -18.43
N GLY A 221 5.42 2.92 -19.20
CA GLY A 221 5.36 2.97 -20.64
C GLY A 221 4.33 3.99 -21.17
N ALA A 222 3.17 4.11 -20.51
CA ALA A 222 2.17 5.13 -20.85
C ALA A 222 2.69 6.55 -20.55
N LEU A 223 3.40 6.75 -19.42
CA LEU A 223 4.04 8.02 -19.10
C LEU A 223 5.08 8.41 -20.16
N LEU A 224 5.94 7.49 -20.60
CA LEU A 224 6.93 7.77 -21.64
C LEU A 224 6.27 8.16 -22.97
N ASN A 225 5.16 7.53 -23.35
CA ASN A 225 4.41 7.90 -24.57
C ASN A 225 3.82 9.31 -24.48
N ALA A 226 3.18 9.64 -23.34
CA ALA A 226 2.61 10.97 -23.13
C ALA A 226 3.72 12.04 -23.10
N ALA A 227 4.86 11.74 -22.47
CA ALA A 227 6.02 12.62 -22.44
C ALA A 227 6.59 12.88 -23.86
N ALA A 228 6.73 11.83 -24.68
CA ALA A 228 7.21 11.96 -26.05
C ALA A 228 6.29 12.83 -26.91
N GLU A 229 4.98 12.69 -26.74
CA GLU A 229 3.99 13.53 -27.41
C GLU A 229 4.20 15.01 -27.06
N LEU A 230 4.39 15.31 -25.77
CA LEU A 230 4.58 16.69 -25.32
C LEU A 230 5.94 17.27 -25.77
N GLN A 231 7.02 16.48 -25.72
CA GLN A 231 8.33 16.96 -26.20
C GLN A 231 8.30 17.21 -27.72
N ARG A 232 7.58 16.42 -28.55
CA ARG A 232 7.37 16.68 -29.95
C ARG A 232 6.58 17.98 -30.21
N GLN A 233 5.74 18.39 -29.29
CA GLN A 233 5.02 19.67 -29.29
C GLN A 233 5.85 20.84 -28.79
N GLY A 234 7.14 20.62 -28.44
CA GLY A 234 8.07 21.67 -28.02
C GLY A 234 8.06 21.96 -26.52
N HIS A 235 7.40 21.13 -25.69
CA HIS A 235 7.47 21.28 -24.25
C HIS A 235 8.79 20.74 -23.70
N GLU A 236 9.46 21.53 -22.86
CA GLU A 236 10.69 21.16 -22.18
C GLU A 236 10.40 20.79 -20.72
N PHE A 237 10.93 19.66 -20.25
CA PHE A 237 10.84 19.18 -18.88
C PHE A 237 11.78 17.99 -18.68
N SER A 238 12.11 17.68 -17.43
CA SER A 238 12.87 16.47 -17.07
C SER A 238 11.94 15.39 -16.53
N LEU A 239 12.25 14.11 -16.82
CA LEU A 239 11.63 12.95 -16.21
C LEU A 239 12.61 12.30 -15.21
N LEU A 240 12.21 12.15 -13.96
CA LEU A 240 12.96 11.44 -12.92
C LEU A 240 12.21 10.15 -12.54
N LEU A 241 12.77 9.00 -12.91
CA LEU A 241 12.19 7.68 -12.67
C LEU A 241 13.00 6.98 -11.55
N VAL A 242 12.42 6.90 -10.36
CA VAL A 242 13.10 6.35 -9.18
C VAL A 242 12.53 4.99 -8.83
N GLY A 243 13.37 3.95 -8.94
CA GLY A 243 12.99 2.58 -8.59
C GLY A 243 13.81 1.51 -9.26
N ASN A 244 13.54 0.27 -8.90
CA ASN A 244 14.13 -0.91 -9.51
C ASN A 244 13.01 -1.81 -10.07
N GLY A 245 13.34 -2.60 -11.08
CA GLY A 245 12.39 -3.56 -11.64
C GLY A 245 12.91 -4.21 -12.91
N ARG A 246 12.27 -5.31 -13.29
CA ARG A 246 12.68 -6.11 -14.47
C ARG A 246 12.53 -5.37 -15.80
N GLU A 247 11.71 -4.31 -15.86
CA GLU A 247 11.48 -3.56 -17.08
C GLU A 247 12.43 -2.39 -17.29
N LYS A 248 13.40 -2.20 -16.39
CA LYS A 248 14.34 -1.08 -16.48
C LYS A 248 14.96 -0.97 -17.88
N GLN A 249 15.56 -2.06 -18.39
CA GLN A 249 16.19 -2.05 -19.72
C GLN A 249 15.19 -1.76 -20.83
N ALA A 250 14.02 -2.39 -20.83
CA ALA A 250 12.99 -2.15 -21.83
C ALA A 250 12.47 -0.70 -21.81
N LEU A 251 12.42 -0.07 -20.63
CA LEU A 251 12.05 1.35 -20.51
C LEU A 251 13.16 2.27 -21.02
N GLU A 252 14.44 1.96 -20.76
CA GLU A 252 15.59 2.68 -21.31
C GLU A 252 15.61 2.58 -22.84
N ASP A 253 15.42 1.39 -23.42
CA ASP A 253 15.30 1.19 -24.87
C ASP A 253 14.13 1.97 -25.46
N ARG A 254 13.01 2.03 -24.76
CA ARG A 254 11.83 2.80 -25.16
C ARG A 254 12.08 4.32 -25.16
N VAL A 255 12.83 4.84 -24.18
CA VAL A 255 13.27 6.24 -24.14
C VAL A 255 14.07 6.58 -25.42
N GLN A 256 15.00 5.71 -25.79
CA GLN A 256 15.79 5.89 -27.03
C GLN A 256 14.91 5.82 -28.28
N LEU A 257 14.03 4.82 -28.38
CA LEU A 257 13.12 4.66 -29.53
C LEU A 257 12.19 5.85 -29.73
N LEU A 258 11.71 6.44 -28.64
CA LEU A 258 10.82 7.61 -28.65
C LEU A 258 11.57 8.94 -28.85
N GLY A 259 12.91 8.93 -28.81
CA GLY A 259 13.75 10.13 -28.90
C GLY A 259 13.59 11.09 -27.73
N LEU A 260 13.17 10.57 -26.56
CA LEU A 260 12.96 11.37 -25.34
C LEU A 260 14.29 11.93 -24.81
N LYS A 261 14.26 13.20 -24.43
CA LYS A 261 15.39 13.90 -23.81
C LYS A 261 15.14 14.08 -22.31
N ASN A 262 16.22 14.27 -21.56
CA ASN A 262 16.19 14.60 -20.12
C ASN A 262 15.41 13.56 -19.28
N VAL A 263 15.62 12.27 -19.54
CA VAL A 263 15.07 11.16 -18.76
C VAL A 263 16.15 10.54 -17.90
N HIS A 264 15.93 10.51 -16.57
CA HIS A 264 16.90 10.08 -15.58
C HIS A 264 16.37 8.90 -14.79
N PHE A 265 17.05 7.77 -14.86
CA PHE A 265 16.77 6.58 -14.06
C PHE A 265 17.63 6.57 -12.80
N GLN A 266 17.00 6.50 -11.64
CA GLN A 266 17.66 6.38 -10.36
C GLN A 266 17.22 5.10 -9.64
N PRO A 267 18.12 4.43 -8.91
CA PRO A 267 17.76 3.23 -8.16
C PRO A 267 16.76 3.54 -7.05
N ALA A 268 16.05 2.50 -6.57
CA ALA A 268 15.19 2.61 -5.41
C ALA A 268 15.96 3.17 -4.21
N GLN A 269 15.37 4.12 -3.50
CA GLN A 269 15.94 4.77 -2.34
C GLN A 269 15.41 4.17 -1.03
N THR A 270 16.17 4.34 0.04
CA THR A 270 15.73 3.96 1.40
C THR A 270 14.61 4.90 1.87
N PRO A 271 13.73 4.44 2.77
CA PRO A 271 12.62 5.27 3.27
C PRO A 271 13.06 6.62 3.83
N ASP A 272 14.25 6.70 4.45
CA ASP A 272 14.76 7.95 5.05
C ASP A 272 15.23 8.98 4.01
N ARG A 273 15.54 8.53 2.79
CA ARG A 273 15.91 9.40 1.67
C ARG A 273 14.72 9.89 0.85
N MET A 274 13.53 9.28 1.04
CA MET A 274 12.36 9.63 0.25
C MET A 274 11.95 11.11 0.33
N PRO A 275 11.98 11.80 1.47
CA PRO A 275 11.71 13.25 1.49
C PRO A 275 12.60 14.04 0.53
N ALA A 276 13.90 13.76 0.45
CA ALA A 276 14.83 14.40 -0.47
C ALA A 276 14.55 14.08 -1.94
N VAL A 277 14.06 12.86 -2.23
CA VAL A 277 13.60 12.46 -3.57
C VAL A 277 12.42 13.30 -4.03
N TYR A 278 11.39 13.45 -3.20
CA TYR A 278 10.22 14.27 -3.54
C TYR A 278 10.57 15.75 -3.69
N ARG A 279 11.52 16.26 -2.90
CA ARG A 279 12.06 17.62 -3.02
C ARG A 279 12.83 17.88 -4.32
N SER A 280 13.25 16.84 -5.04
CA SER A 280 13.95 16.97 -6.32
C SER A 280 12.99 17.24 -7.50
N ALA A 281 11.68 17.28 -7.27
CA ALA A 281 10.68 17.34 -8.31
C ALA A 281 9.68 18.49 -8.12
N ASP A 282 9.00 18.84 -9.21
CA ASP A 282 7.95 19.86 -9.22
C ASP A 282 6.54 19.24 -9.28
N LEU A 283 6.42 17.96 -9.68
CA LEU A 283 5.19 17.18 -9.63
C LEU A 283 5.47 15.67 -9.62
N LEU A 284 4.56 14.91 -8.99
CA LEU A 284 4.52 13.45 -9.10
C LEU A 284 3.52 13.03 -10.17
N VAL A 285 3.91 12.09 -11.05
CA VAL A 285 2.99 11.35 -11.92
C VAL A 285 2.92 9.91 -11.46
N PHE A 286 1.71 9.47 -11.10
CA PHE A 286 1.44 8.12 -10.63
C PHE A 286 0.56 7.38 -11.66
N PRO A 287 1.15 6.83 -12.76
CA PRO A 287 0.43 6.31 -13.92
C PRO A 287 0.02 4.84 -13.78
N THR A 288 -0.11 4.36 -12.56
CA THR A 288 -0.35 2.93 -12.30
C THR A 288 -1.55 2.38 -13.06
N LEU A 289 -1.41 1.17 -13.60
CA LEU A 289 -2.49 0.39 -14.22
C LEU A 289 -3.27 -0.43 -13.19
N GLU A 290 -2.72 -0.60 -12.01
CA GLU A 290 -3.36 -1.27 -10.89
C GLU A 290 -2.59 -0.98 -9.59
N ASP A 291 -3.23 -0.35 -8.62
CA ASP A 291 -2.71 -0.26 -7.26
C ASP A 291 -3.86 -0.32 -6.25
N VAL A 292 -3.65 -1.02 -5.14
CA VAL A 292 -4.66 -1.15 -4.10
C VAL A 292 -4.83 0.13 -3.28
N TRP A 293 -3.80 0.99 -3.27
CA TRP A 293 -3.82 2.32 -2.64
C TRP A 293 -2.90 3.28 -3.39
N GLY A 294 -1.59 3.15 -3.25
CA GLY A 294 -0.57 4.03 -3.82
C GLY A 294 0.03 4.96 -2.78
N LEU A 295 0.82 4.43 -1.84
CA LEU A 295 1.44 5.21 -0.76
C LEU A 295 2.34 6.34 -1.25
N VAL A 296 2.87 6.25 -2.47
CA VAL A 296 3.64 7.35 -3.12
C VAL A 296 2.82 8.63 -3.24
N ALA A 297 1.47 8.52 -3.32
CA ALA A 297 0.59 9.67 -3.32
C ALA A 297 0.56 10.36 -1.94
N ASN A 298 0.52 9.57 -0.83
CA ASN A 298 0.62 10.11 0.51
C ASN A 298 1.98 10.82 0.71
N GLU A 299 3.06 10.20 0.26
CA GLU A 299 4.42 10.76 0.36
C GLU A 299 4.54 12.09 -0.39
N ALA A 300 4.00 12.16 -1.61
CA ALA A 300 3.98 13.39 -2.41
C ALA A 300 3.17 14.51 -1.73
N ILE A 301 1.95 14.19 -1.25
CA ILE A 301 1.09 15.16 -0.55
C ILE A 301 1.80 15.71 0.70
N LEU A 302 2.44 14.84 1.49
CA LEU A 302 3.20 15.26 2.68
C LEU A 302 4.48 16.04 2.34
N SER A 303 4.96 15.95 1.10
CA SER A 303 6.08 16.73 0.57
C SER A 303 5.63 18.02 -0.12
N ASP A 304 4.35 18.39 -0.04
CA ASP A 304 3.72 19.53 -0.75
C ASP A 304 3.91 19.46 -2.27
N LEU A 305 4.02 18.26 -2.83
CA LEU A 305 4.26 18.01 -4.24
C LEU A 305 2.95 17.72 -4.98
N PRO A 306 2.55 18.52 -6.00
CA PRO A 306 1.38 18.26 -6.83
C PRO A 306 1.40 16.84 -7.44
N VAL A 307 0.24 16.21 -7.54
CA VAL A 307 0.12 14.83 -8.01
C VAL A 307 -0.83 14.73 -9.20
N LEU A 308 -0.37 14.10 -10.27
CA LEU A 308 -1.22 13.62 -11.35
C LEU A 308 -1.40 12.10 -11.17
N CYS A 309 -2.62 11.67 -10.84
CA CYS A 309 -2.93 10.32 -10.36
C CYS A 309 -3.77 9.54 -11.36
N SER A 310 -3.40 8.28 -11.62
CA SER A 310 -4.23 7.35 -12.37
C SER A 310 -5.54 7.04 -11.64
N LYS A 311 -6.67 6.98 -12.37
CA LYS A 311 -7.97 6.50 -11.87
C LYS A 311 -7.92 5.08 -11.30
N TYR A 312 -6.89 4.31 -11.62
CA TYR A 312 -6.69 2.92 -11.18
C TYR A 312 -5.89 2.79 -9.88
N ALA A 313 -5.50 3.90 -9.27
CA ALA A 313 -4.97 3.94 -7.93
C ALA A 313 -6.11 3.92 -6.90
N GLY A 314 -6.03 3.05 -5.90
CA GLY A 314 -7.08 2.91 -4.89
C GLY A 314 -7.32 4.18 -4.07
N CYS A 315 -6.30 5.03 -3.92
CA CYS A 315 -6.39 6.32 -3.22
C CYS A 315 -7.04 7.43 -4.06
N ALA A 316 -7.18 7.25 -5.38
CA ALA A 316 -7.57 8.33 -6.29
C ALA A 316 -8.88 9.06 -5.86
N PRO A 317 -10.00 8.37 -5.60
CA PRO A 317 -11.26 9.08 -5.30
C PRO A 317 -11.28 9.75 -3.92
N GLU A 318 -10.40 9.35 -3.00
CA GLU A 318 -10.33 9.96 -1.67
C GLU A 318 -9.39 11.16 -1.62
N LEU A 319 -8.26 11.08 -2.32
CA LEU A 319 -7.18 12.06 -2.18
C LEU A 319 -7.22 13.14 -3.27
N PHE A 320 -7.87 12.90 -4.41
CA PHE A 320 -7.75 13.75 -5.60
C PHE A 320 -9.10 14.16 -6.17
N GLY A 321 -9.11 15.30 -6.87
CA GLY A 321 -10.22 15.77 -7.67
C GLY A 321 -10.09 15.38 -9.15
N PRO A 322 -11.16 15.57 -9.94
CA PRO A 322 -11.18 15.15 -11.35
C PRO A 322 -10.11 15.85 -12.22
N GLU A 323 -9.64 17.03 -11.81
CA GLU A 323 -8.60 17.78 -12.49
C GLU A 323 -7.21 17.12 -12.39
N THR A 324 -6.97 16.32 -11.35
CA THR A 324 -5.72 15.61 -11.09
C THR A 324 -5.78 14.12 -11.38
N ILE A 325 -6.97 13.60 -11.71
CA ILE A 325 -7.16 12.19 -12.06
C ILE A 325 -7.18 12.03 -13.59
N PHE A 326 -6.46 11.03 -14.10
CA PHE A 326 -6.43 10.71 -15.53
C PHE A 326 -6.60 9.20 -15.79
N SER A 327 -6.93 8.88 -17.06
CA SER A 327 -7.00 7.51 -17.56
C SER A 327 -5.68 7.11 -18.24
N PRO A 328 -4.89 6.18 -17.69
CA PRO A 328 -3.65 5.75 -18.33
C PRO A 328 -3.86 4.96 -19.64
N ASP A 329 -5.09 4.48 -19.90
CA ASP A 329 -5.47 3.78 -21.13
C ASP A 329 -5.86 4.75 -22.25
N ASP A 330 -6.08 6.03 -21.94
CA ASP A 330 -6.42 7.09 -22.88
C ASP A 330 -5.25 8.07 -23.00
N ILE A 331 -4.49 7.93 -24.08
CA ILE A 331 -3.30 8.76 -24.30
C ILE A 331 -3.67 10.24 -24.48
N GLY A 332 -4.85 10.55 -25.01
CA GLY A 332 -5.33 11.92 -25.19
C GLY A 332 -5.60 12.59 -23.84
N ASP A 333 -6.38 11.94 -22.97
CA ASP A 333 -6.64 12.40 -21.60
C ASP A 333 -5.33 12.54 -20.82
N PHE A 334 -4.46 11.54 -20.88
CA PHE A 334 -3.19 11.57 -20.16
C PHE A 334 -2.29 12.72 -20.63
N SER A 335 -2.10 12.88 -21.96
CA SER A 335 -1.27 13.96 -22.51
C SER A 335 -1.84 15.35 -22.19
N GLN A 336 -3.17 15.52 -22.24
CA GLN A 336 -3.82 16.78 -21.88
C GLN A 336 -3.58 17.12 -20.40
N LYS A 337 -3.78 16.16 -19.51
CA LYS A 337 -3.58 16.32 -18.06
C LYS A 337 -2.10 16.55 -17.72
N LEU A 338 -1.19 15.82 -18.34
CA LEU A 338 0.25 15.99 -18.16
C LEU A 338 0.71 17.38 -18.64
N ARG A 339 0.17 17.88 -19.77
CA ARG A 339 0.42 19.25 -20.25
C ARG A 339 0.00 20.30 -19.23
N ALA A 340 -1.17 20.14 -18.62
CA ALA A 340 -1.64 21.04 -17.57
C ALA A 340 -0.71 20.98 -16.34
N ALA A 341 -0.24 19.77 -15.99
CA ALA A 341 0.65 19.53 -14.87
C ALA A 341 2.02 20.22 -15.06
N ILE A 342 2.68 20.03 -16.20
CA ILE A 342 3.98 20.67 -16.48
C ILE A 342 3.87 22.19 -16.63
N ALA A 343 2.69 22.70 -16.97
CA ALA A 343 2.41 24.14 -16.99
C ALA A 343 2.08 24.73 -15.61
N GLY A 344 2.23 23.94 -14.53
CA GLY A 344 1.98 24.39 -13.14
C GLY A 344 0.50 24.63 -12.82
N ARG A 345 -0.44 24.01 -13.55
CA ARG A 345 -1.89 24.23 -13.36
C ARG A 345 -2.56 23.20 -12.45
N LEU A 346 -1.81 22.26 -11.86
CA LEU A 346 -2.39 21.38 -10.87
C LEU A 346 -2.65 22.13 -9.55
N PRO A 347 -3.74 21.80 -8.83
CA PRO A 347 -3.95 22.33 -7.52
C PRO A 347 -2.85 21.87 -6.56
N LYS A 348 -2.60 22.67 -5.53
CA LYS A 348 -1.76 22.23 -4.43
C LYS A 348 -2.38 21.00 -3.75
N PRO A 349 -1.55 20.07 -3.28
CA PRO A 349 -2.06 18.90 -2.56
C PRO A 349 -2.75 19.31 -1.26
N ASP A 350 -3.84 18.64 -0.94
CA ASP A 350 -4.61 18.86 0.28
C ASP A 350 -4.25 17.80 1.33
N ALA A 351 -3.32 18.12 2.21
CA ALA A 351 -2.89 17.23 3.28
C ALA A 351 -4.01 16.93 4.32
N SER A 352 -5.09 17.73 4.38
CA SER A 352 -6.21 17.47 5.28
C SER A 352 -7.01 16.21 4.90
N ARG A 353 -6.86 15.74 3.66
CA ARG A 353 -7.45 14.47 3.19
C ARG A 353 -6.71 13.24 3.68
N LEU A 354 -5.48 13.39 4.18
CA LEU A 354 -4.71 12.30 4.75
C LEU A 354 -5.07 12.10 6.22
N ARG A 355 -5.20 10.85 6.60
CA ARG A 355 -5.35 10.46 8.01
C ARG A 355 -4.00 10.03 8.56
N SER A 356 -3.63 10.54 9.73
CA SER A 356 -2.37 10.17 10.37
C SER A 356 -2.37 8.72 10.83
N THR A 357 -1.19 8.11 10.90
CA THR A 357 -1.04 6.75 11.45
C THR A 357 -1.55 6.63 12.87
N LYS A 358 -1.42 7.68 13.67
CA LYS A 358 -1.96 7.76 15.04
C LYS A 358 -3.50 7.72 15.06
N GLN A 359 -4.16 8.49 14.18
CA GLN A 359 -5.63 8.47 14.04
C GLN A 359 -6.12 7.10 13.62
N LEU A 360 -5.52 6.51 12.58
CA LEU A 360 -5.89 5.18 12.09
C LEU A 360 -5.68 4.08 13.13
N GLY A 361 -4.57 4.16 13.87
CA GLY A 361 -4.31 3.25 14.98
C GLY A 361 -5.35 3.37 16.09
N ALA A 362 -5.73 4.58 16.48
CA ALA A 362 -6.75 4.84 17.50
C ALA A 362 -8.13 4.30 17.07
N GLU A 363 -8.54 4.54 15.82
CA GLU A 363 -9.81 4.03 15.28
C GLU A 363 -9.85 2.52 15.25
N LEU A 364 -8.75 1.87 14.88
CA LEU A 364 -8.65 0.42 14.89
C LEU A 364 -8.74 -0.12 16.33
N VAL A 365 -8.12 0.54 17.30
CA VAL A 365 -8.23 0.20 18.72
C VAL A 365 -9.67 0.32 19.20
N GLU A 366 -10.35 1.42 18.90
CA GLU A 366 -11.76 1.62 19.27
C GLU A 366 -12.68 0.57 18.63
N GLU A 367 -12.44 0.24 17.36
CA GLU A 367 -13.19 -0.83 16.69
C GLU A 367 -13.02 -2.18 17.38
N LEU A 368 -11.78 -2.54 17.69
CA LEU A 368 -11.48 -3.80 18.40
C LEU A 368 -12.14 -3.87 19.78
N LYS A 369 -12.11 -2.76 20.54
CA LYS A 369 -12.68 -2.69 21.90
C LYS A 369 -14.19 -2.91 21.93
N LYS A 370 -14.92 -2.64 20.85
CA LYS A 370 -16.38 -2.91 20.80
C LYS A 370 -16.72 -4.39 20.96
N PHE A 371 -15.82 -5.28 20.58
CA PHE A 371 -16.05 -6.73 20.53
C PHE A 371 -15.19 -7.51 21.51
N LEU A 372 -14.34 -6.84 22.26
CA LEU A 372 -13.47 -7.44 23.26
C LEU A 372 -14.03 -7.20 24.67
N PRO A 373 -13.82 -8.13 25.60
CA PRO A 373 -14.23 -7.92 26.99
C PRO A 373 -13.55 -6.67 27.56
N ALA A 374 -14.31 -5.88 28.30
CA ALA A 374 -13.75 -4.74 29.02
C ALA A 374 -12.62 -5.20 29.93
N ILE A 375 -11.46 -4.55 29.85
CA ILE A 375 -10.36 -4.80 30.77
C ILE A 375 -10.88 -4.43 32.17
N PRO A 376 -10.82 -5.33 33.17
CA PRO A 376 -11.16 -4.95 34.53
C PRO A 376 -10.31 -3.74 34.91
N LYS A 377 -10.95 -2.65 35.34
CA LYS A 377 -10.23 -1.51 35.93
C LYS A 377 -9.61 -2.02 37.21
N SER A 378 -8.28 -2.12 37.24
CA SER A 378 -7.50 -2.40 38.45
C SER A 378 -7.62 -1.26 39.45
#